data_ef6316a9904a46d0915f4251b306b930
#
_entry.id   ef6316a9904a46d0915f4251b306b930
#
_cell.length_a   1.000
_cell.length_b   1.000
_cell.length_c   1.000
_cell.angle_alpha   90.00
_cell.angle_beta   90.00
_cell.angle_gamma   90.00
#
_symmetry.space_group_name_H-M   'P 1'
#
loop_
_entity.id
_entity.type
_entity.pdbx_description
1 polymer ?
#
loop_
_entity_poly.entity_id
_entity_poly.type
_entity_poly.pdbx_seq_one_letter_code
_entity_poly.pdbx_strand_id
1 'polypeptide(L)'
;MRNSKTNELVLTGLFTAIIIIMAFTPLGYIPLVVINATIIHIPVILGSLFCGPKKGAFLGFVFGFTSCLKATIVGGTLSSFVFSPVLAASLVGTSGIFKSLFIAFVPRILVGVIPYFVYIGIKKVLASEKKNLWGTVLNVLMSVFLAFGVYVFLGKMSESLSQAAALGIGIAVGAVVFIVVEAVFIRKSTQVIPFVYAGVAGAMTNTLLVMGSIFVLYKDAYADAIGVAGNAVLGVITGVISFNGVIEAIVAAIIVYLVGLVLNTIKPIAAK
;
A
#
# COMPACT_ATOMS: atom_id res chain seq x y z
N MET A 1 34.17 -2.45 2.76
CA MET A 1 33.11 -3.49 2.83
C MET A 1 32.38 -3.58 4.18
N ARG A 2 33.07 -3.38 5.32
CA ARG A 2 32.46 -3.42 6.67
C ARG A 2 31.40 -2.33 6.90
N ASN A 3 31.63 -1.12 6.37
CA ASN A 3 30.69 0.01 6.52
C ASN A 3 29.33 -0.20 5.81
N SER A 4 29.29 -0.94 4.73
CA SER A 4 28.02 -1.15 3.99
C SER A 4 27.04 -2.05 4.74
N LYS A 5 27.49 -3.14 5.35
CA LYS A 5 26.66 -4.04 6.17
C LYS A 5 26.16 -3.37 7.45
N THR A 6 27.02 -2.58 8.09
CA THR A 6 26.65 -1.83 9.31
C THR A 6 25.58 -0.77 8.98
N ASN A 7 25.76 -0.01 7.89
CA ASN A 7 24.78 0.97 7.45
C ASN A 7 23.42 0.35 7.09
N GLU A 8 23.43 -0.85 6.49
CA GLU A 8 22.18 -1.55 6.21
C GLU A 8 21.48 -2.05 7.48
N LEU A 9 22.25 -2.49 8.49
CA LEU A 9 21.70 -2.91 9.78
C LEU A 9 21.07 -1.72 10.51
N VAL A 10 21.79 -0.59 10.58
CA VAL A 10 21.31 0.66 11.20
C VAL A 10 20.03 1.14 10.51
N LEU A 11 20.01 1.15 9.19
CA LEU A 11 18.84 1.60 8.43
C LEU A 11 17.64 0.65 8.61
N THR A 12 17.88 -0.66 8.67
CA THR A 12 16.83 -1.64 8.97
C THR A 12 16.28 -1.44 10.38
N GLY A 13 17.15 -1.21 11.37
CA GLY A 13 16.76 -0.89 12.75
C GLY A 13 15.94 0.39 12.84
N LEU A 14 16.32 1.44 12.10
CA LEU A 14 15.59 2.69 12.03
C LEU A 14 14.17 2.49 11.46
N PHE A 15 14.04 1.79 10.33
CA PHE A 15 12.72 1.49 9.76
C PHE A 15 11.89 0.61 10.69
N THR A 16 12.49 -0.35 11.38
CA THR A 16 11.82 -1.17 12.41
C THR A 16 11.23 -0.29 13.52
N ALA A 17 12.01 0.64 14.04
CA ALA A 17 11.56 1.57 15.09
C ALA A 17 10.41 2.46 14.58
N ILE A 18 10.52 3.00 13.37
CA ILE A 18 9.46 3.81 12.74
C ILE A 18 8.15 2.99 12.59
N ILE A 19 8.24 1.74 12.13
CA ILE A 19 7.06 0.85 11.98
C ILE A 19 6.40 0.63 13.34
N ILE A 20 7.17 0.34 14.39
CA ILE A 20 6.64 0.12 15.75
C ILE A 20 5.97 1.38 16.29
N ILE A 21 6.62 2.54 16.17
CA ILE A 21 6.06 3.82 16.61
C ILE A 21 4.75 4.10 15.87
N MET A 22 4.74 3.98 14.54
CA MET A 22 3.55 4.22 13.74
C MET A 22 2.41 3.24 14.06
N ALA A 23 2.72 1.98 14.37
CA ALA A 23 1.70 0.97 14.67
C ALA A 23 0.91 1.29 15.95
N PHE A 24 1.58 1.83 16.98
CA PHE A 24 0.98 2.10 18.29
C PHE A 24 0.63 3.59 18.54
N THR A 25 0.80 4.44 17.53
CA THR A 25 0.44 5.86 17.60
C THR A 25 -0.57 6.21 16.48
N PRO A 26 -1.26 7.36 16.56
CA PRO A 26 -2.09 7.86 15.46
C PRO A 26 -1.32 8.14 14.16
N LEU A 27 0.02 8.29 14.22
CA LEU A 27 0.88 8.58 13.07
C LEU A 27 0.83 7.52 11.96
N GLY A 28 0.40 6.30 12.28
CA GLY A 28 0.26 5.22 11.30
C GLY A 28 -1.02 5.24 10.47
N TYR A 29 -1.91 6.19 10.76
CA TYR A 29 -3.25 6.24 10.18
C TYR A 29 -3.61 7.66 9.78
N ILE A 30 -4.17 7.82 8.58
CA ILE A 30 -4.79 9.08 8.17
C ILE A 30 -6.28 8.95 8.49
N PRO A 31 -6.83 9.74 9.41
CA PRO A 31 -8.25 9.73 9.69
C PRO A 31 -9.00 10.30 8.46
N LEU A 32 -9.75 9.44 7.81
CA LEU A 32 -10.72 9.83 6.78
C LEU A 32 -12.11 9.81 7.42
N VAL A 33 -13.04 10.58 6.86
CA VAL A 33 -14.38 10.78 7.46
C VAL A 33 -15.09 9.46 7.78
N VAL A 34 -14.88 8.41 7.00
CA VAL A 34 -15.55 7.12 7.15
C VAL A 34 -14.61 6.01 7.64
N ILE A 35 -13.33 6.04 7.28
CA ILE A 35 -12.36 4.96 7.54
C ILE A 35 -10.95 5.56 7.68
N ASN A 36 -10.07 4.89 8.42
CA ASN A 36 -8.67 5.29 8.55
C ASN A 36 -7.84 4.64 7.43
N ALA A 37 -7.16 5.45 6.62
CA ALA A 37 -6.16 4.95 5.67
C ALA A 37 -4.86 4.60 6.40
N THR A 38 -4.31 3.43 6.14
CA THR A 38 -3.09 2.94 6.79
C THR A 38 -1.86 3.39 6.00
N ILE A 39 -0.89 4.04 6.64
CA ILE A 39 0.36 4.46 6.00
C ILE A 39 1.61 3.76 6.56
N ILE A 40 1.45 2.80 7.48
CA ILE A 40 2.56 2.03 8.09
C ILE A 40 3.34 1.21 7.04
N HIS A 41 2.71 0.87 5.92
CA HIS A 41 3.39 0.17 4.83
C HIS A 41 4.48 1.02 4.14
N ILE A 42 4.45 2.34 4.25
CA ILE A 42 5.43 3.24 3.59
C ILE A 42 6.87 3.01 4.08
N PRO A 43 7.17 3.00 5.40
CA PRO A 43 8.52 2.66 5.86
C PRO A 43 8.94 1.23 5.50
N VAL A 44 8.01 0.28 5.36
CA VAL A 44 8.30 -1.08 4.88
C VAL A 44 8.77 -1.03 3.43
N ILE A 45 8.05 -0.29 2.56
CA ILE A 45 8.42 -0.09 1.15
C ILE A 45 9.79 0.55 1.03
N LEU A 46 10.02 1.68 1.73
CA LEU A 46 11.31 2.36 1.71
C LEU A 46 12.44 1.46 2.20
N GLY A 47 12.23 0.75 3.30
CA GLY A 47 13.20 -0.23 3.82
C GLY A 47 13.49 -1.34 2.81
N SER A 48 12.49 -1.83 2.10
CA SER A 48 12.65 -2.80 1.01
C SER A 48 13.53 -2.26 -0.12
N LEU A 49 13.27 -1.03 -0.57
CA LEU A 49 14.02 -0.41 -1.66
C LEU A 49 15.50 -0.20 -1.30
N PHE A 50 15.80 0.27 -0.08
CA PHE A 50 17.16 0.63 0.32
C PHE A 50 17.96 -0.47 1.01
N CYS A 51 17.31 -1.48 1.60
CA CYS A 51 17.96 -2.59 2.28
C CYS A 51 17.81 -3.94 1.54
N GLY A 52 17.04 -3.96 0.46
CA GLY A 52 16.77 -5.14 -0.35
C GLY A 52 15.57 -5.97 0.15
N PRO A 53 15.07 -6.90 -0.71
CA PRO A 53 13.81 -7.60 -0.48
C PRO A 53 13.81 -8.53 0.74
N LYS A 54 14.97 -9.11 1.12
CA LYS A 54 15.08 -9.96 2.33
C LYS A 54 14.83 -9.17 3.61
N LYS A 55 15.42 -7.98 3.71
CA LYS A 55 15.20 -7.08 4.85
C LYS A 55 13.84 -6.42 4.78
N GLY A 56 13.36 -6.14 3.56
CA GLY A 56 11.98 -5.72 3.33
C GLY A 56 10.96 -6.75 3.85
N ALA A 57 11.17 -8.04 3.57
CA ALA A 57 10.34 -9.12 4.11
C ALA A 57 10.34 -9.14 5.65
N PHE A 58 11.51 -8.93 6.28
CA PHE A 58 11.62 -8.80 7.74
C PHE A 58 10.82 -7.59 8.25
N LEU A 59 10.93 -6.42 7.61
CA LEU A 59 10.14 -5.23 7.98
C LEU A 59 8.64 -5.47 7.79
N GLY A 60 8.25 -6.18 6.75
CA GLY A 60 6.87 -6.63 6.53
C GLY A 60 6.40 -7.59 7.62
N PHE A 61 7.26 -8.50 8.08
CA PHE A 61 6.97 -9.36 9.24
C PHE A 61 6.74 -8.52 10.51
N VAL A 62 7.60 -7.54 10.79
CA VAL A 62 7.42 -6.62 11.93
C VAL A 62 6.09 -5.87 11.83
N PHE A 63 5.73 -5.38 10.65
CA PHE A 63 4.44 -4.74 10.41
C PHE A 63 3.27 -5.71 10.68
N GLY A 64 3.35 -6.95 10.20
CA GLY A 64 2.34 -7.99 10.48
C GLY A 64 2.22 -8.29 11.96
N PHE A 65 3.35 -8.42 12.65
CA PHE A 65 3.41 -8.69 14.07
C PHE A 65 2.79 -7.57 14.91
N THR A 66 3.13 -6.31 14.62
CA THR A 66 2.53 -5.15 15.30
C THR A 66 1.03 -5.04 15.02
N SER A 67 0.57 -5.37 13.81
CA SER A 67 -0.85 -5.41 13.47
C SER A 67 -1.59 -6.48 14.27
N CYS A 68 -1.01 -7.67 14.39
CA CYS A 68 -1.55 -8.78 15.18
C CYS A 68 -1.62 -8.42 16.67
N LEU A 69 -0.56 -7.86 17.24
CA LEU A 69 -0.54 -7.41 18.64
C LEU A 69 -1.59 -6.33 18.90
N LYS A 70 -1.63 -5.30 18.05
CA LYS A 70 -2.61 -4.21 18.21
C LYS A 70 -4.04 -4.72 18.15
N ALA A 71 -4.36 -5.57 17.18
CA ALA A 71 -5.68 -6.17 17.04
C ALA A 71 -6.07 -7.03 18.25
N THR A 72 -5.10 -7.69 18.89
CA THR A 72 -5.32 -8.56 20.06
C THR A 72 -5.45 -7.74 21.34
N ILE A 73 -4.61 -6.73 21.55
CA ILE A 73 -4.53 -5.98 22.82
C ILE A 73 -5.56 -4.85 22.85
N VAL A 74 -5.64 -4.08 21.77
CA VAL A 74 -6.50 -2.90 21.69
C VAL A 74 -7.90 -3.27 21.19
N GLY A 75 -8.01 -4.22 20.25
CA GLY A 75 -9.27 -4.54 19.61
C GLY A 75 -9.87 -3.31 18.92
N GLY A 76 -11.09 -3.00 19.25
CA GLY A 76 -11.73 -1.69 18.98
C GLY A 76 -12.43 -1.55 17.63
N THR A 77 -12.27 -2.49 16.68
CA THR A 77 -13.02 -2.51 15.43
C THR A 77 -13.70 -3.87 15.23
N LEU A 78 -14.85 -3.84 14.55
CA LEU A 78 -15.63 -5.05 14.22
C LEU A 78 -14.78 -6.07 13.42
N SER A 79 -13.77 -5.60 12.70
CA SER A 79 -12.88 -6.43 11.90
C SER A 79 -11.55 -6.80 12.58
N SER A 80 -11.35 -6.48 13.86
CA SER A 80 -10.10 -6.78 14.57
C SER A 80 -9.77 -8.27 14.61
N PHE A 81 -10.79 -9.14 14.62
CA PHE A 81 -10.60 -10.59 14.67
C PHE A 81 -9.85 -11.14 13.44
N VAL A 82 -9.97 -10.50 12.28
CA VAL A 82 -9.27 -10.98 11.07
C VAL A 82 -7.74 -10.88 11.17
N PHE A 83 -7.22 -10.09 12.11
CA PHE A 83 -5.79 -9.95 12.38
C PHE A 83 -5.35 -10.53 13.72
N SER A 84 -6.29 -10.90 14.61
CA SER A 84 -6.00 -11.43 15.93
C SER A 84 -6.31 -12.93 16.00
N PRO A 85 -5.30 -13.80 16.21
CA PRO A 85 -5.54 -15.23 16.36
C PRO A 85 -6.41 -15.56 17.57
N VAL A 86 -6.34 -14.76 18.62
CA VAL A 86 -7.14 -14.95 19.85
C VAL A 86 -8.62 -14.65 19.59
N LEU A 87 -8.91 -13.48 18.99
CA LEU A 87 -10.29 -13.09 18.67
C LEU A 87 -10.88 -13.98 17.56
N ALA A 88 -10.06 -14.39 16.59
CA ALA A 88 -10.51 -15.31 15.55
C ALA A 88 -10.85 -16.70 16.11
N ALA A 89 -10.07 -17.21 17.06
CA ALA A 89 -10.35 -18.48 17.71
C ALA A 89 -11.67 -18.46 18.47
N SER A 90 -12.00 -17.36 19.12
CA SER A 90 -13.26 -17.20 19.87
C SER A 90 -14.50 -17.11 18.96
N LEU A 91 -14.36 -16.57 17.75
CA LEU A 91 -15.47 -16.37 16.82
C LEU A 91 -15.71 -17.55 15.86
N VAL A 92 -14.63 -18.13 15.31
CA VAL A 92 -14.71 -19.15 14.25
C VAL A 92 -13.94 -20.42 14.59
N GLY A 93 -13.55 -20.59 15.86
CA GLY A 93 -12.82 -21.76 16.33
C GLY A 93 -11.36 -21.82 15.92
N THR A 94 -10.71 -22.97 16.11
CA THR A 94 -9.27 -23.16 15.93
C THR A 94 -8.77 -22.80 14.53
N SER A 95 -9.60 -23.00 13.49
CA SER A 95 -9.24 -22.61 12.11
C SER A 95 -9.01 -21.12 11.97
N GLY A 96 -9.65 -20.28 12.80
CA GLY A 96 -9.49 -18.84 12.83
C GLY A 96 -8.06 -18.41 13.17
N ILE A 97 -7.33 -19.17 13.99
CA ILE A 97 -5.93 -18.87 14.34
C ILE A 97 -5.07 -18.81 13.08
N PHE A 98 -5.12 -19.86 12.26
CA PHE A 98 -4.30 -19.92 11.04
C PHE A 98 -4.72 -18.89 10.00
N LYS A 99 -6.02 -18.65 9.83
CA LYS A 99 -6.55 -17.66 8.90
C LYS A 99 -6.11 -16.24 9.28
N SER A 100 -6.21 -15.88 10.56
CA SER A 100 -5.81 -14.56 11.04
C SER A 100 -4.30 -14.34 10.95
N LEU A 101 -3.48 -15.35 11.28
CA LEU A 101 -2.03 -15.29 11.10
C LEU A 101 -1.66 -15.12 9.61
N PHE A 102 -2.32 -15.86 8.71
CA PHE A 102 -2.11 -15.69 7.27
C PHE A 102 -2.39 -14.25 6.84
N ILE A 103 -3.54 -13.70 7.21
CA ILE A 103 -3.93 -12.32 6.85
C ILE A 103 -3.00 -11.29 7.48
N ALA A 104 -2.55 -11.52 8.72
CA ALA A 104 -1.66 -10.60 9.40
C ALA A 104 -0.24 -10.58 8.80
N PHE A 105 0.30 -11.72 8.39
CA PHE A 105 1.70 -11.81 8.01
C PHE A 105 1.95 -11.86 6.51
N VAL A 106 1.23 -12.69 5.75
CA VAL A 106 1.55 -12.93 4.33
C VAL A 106 1.45 -11.65 3.49
N PRO A 107 0.35 -10.88 3.53
CA PRO A 107 0.27 -9.63 2.79
C PRO A 107 1.38 -8.63 3.16
N ARG A 108 1.70 -8.52 4.45
CA ARG A 108 2.71 -7.57 4.97
C ARG A 108 4.12 -7.95 4.56
N ILE A 109 4.46 -9.22 4.60
CA ILE A 109 5.75 -9.72 4.10
C ILE A 109 5.87 -9.42 2.60
N LEU A 110 4.81 -9.62 1.82
CA LEU A 110 4.79 -9.32 0.39
C LEU A 110 4.89 -7.81 0.10
N VAL A 111 4.32 -6.95 0.94
CA VAL A 111 4.58 -5.49 0.91
C VAL A 111 6.07 -5.17 1.06
N GLY A 112 6.80 -5.95 1.82
CA GLY A 112 8.26 -5.83 1.97
C GLY A 112 9.07 -6.41 0.80
N VAL A 113 8.44 -7.11 -0.12
CA VAL A 113 9.14 -7.80 -1.23
C VAL A 113 8.77 -7.23 -2.60
N ILE A 114 7.48 -7.14 -2.90
CA ILE A 114 6.96 -6.77 -4.23
C ILE A 114 7.44 -5.39 -4.70
N PRO A 115 7.41 -4.32 -3.88
CA PRO A 115 7.83 -2.98 -4.32
C PRO A 115 9.27 -2.92 -4.83
N TYR A 116 10.19 -3.70 -4.23
CA TYR A 116 11.57 -3.79 -4.70
C TYR A 116 11.66 -4.30 -6.13
N PHE A 117 10.96 -5.39 -6.43
CA PHE A 117 10.97 -5.96 -7.76
C PHE A 117 10.26 -5.08 -8.78
N VAL A 118 9.18 -4.41 -8.39
CA VAL A 118 8.51 -3.40 -9.23
C VAL A 118 9.47 -2.26 -9.53
N TYR A 119 10.15 -1.71 -8.52
CA TYR A 119 11.14 -0.64 -8.71
C TYR A 119 12.24 -1.05 -9.71
N ILE A 120 12.85 -2.22 -9.53
CA ILE A 120 13.91 -2.70 -10.40
C ILE A 120 13.38 -3.00 -11.82
N GLY A 121 12.18 -3.59 -11.92
CA GLY A 121 11.53 -3.86 -13.20
C GLY A 121 11.26 -2.58 -14.00
N ILE A 122 10.65 -1.58 -13.38
CA ILE A 122 10.39 -0.27 -13.99
C ILE A 122 11.70 0.40 -14.39
N LYS A 123 12.72 0.37 -13.52
CA LYS A 123 14.03 0.93 -13.82
C LYS A 123 14.68 0.26 -15.04
N LYS A 124 14.58 -1.06 -15.18
CA LYS A 124 15.08 -1.79 -16.37
C LYS A 124 14.32 -1.41 -17.64
N VAL A 125 13.00 -1.33 -17.57
CA VAL A 125 12.16 -0.91 -18.71
C VAL A 125 12.53 0.49 -19.18
N LEU A 126 12.73 1.42 -18.24
CA LEU A 126 13.12 2.80 -18.54
C LEU A 126 14.61 2.96 -18.92
N ALA A 127 15.44 1.95 -18.79
CA ALA A 127 16.80 1.92 -19.31
C ALA A 127 16.90 1.42 -20.76
N SER A 128 15.78 0.93 -21.34
CA SER A 128 15.75 0.44 -22.73
C SER A 128 15.81 1.57 -23.75
N GLU A 129 16.13 1.23 -25.00
CA GLU A 129 16.13 2.20 -26.13
C GLU A 129 14.77 2.87 -26.33
N LYS A 130 13.68 2.18 -26.01
CA LYS A 130 12.28 2.68 -26.08
C LYS A 130 11.81 3.35 -24.79
N LYS A 131 12.72 3.92 -24.00
CA LYS A 131 12.42 4.51 -22.67
C LYS A 131 11.27 5.54 -22.69
N ASN A 132 11.21 6.38 -23.73
CA ASN A 132 10.19 7.40 -23.84
C ASN A 132 8.80 6.76 -24.05
N LEU A 133 8.71 5.78 -24.95
CA LEU A 133 7.45 5.04 -25.17
C LEU A 133 6.98 4.37 -23.89
N TRP A 134 7.85 3.63 -23.21
CA TRP A 134 7.51 2.96 -21.98
C TRP A 134 7.17 3.95 -20.85
N GLY A 135 7.89 5.06 -20.76
CA GLY A 135 7.58 6.11 -19.81
C GLY A 135 6.18 6.67 -20.00
N THR A 136 5.82 7.02 -21.24
CA THR A 136 4.46 7.49 -21.56
C THR A 136 3.41 6.42 -21.29
N VAL A 137 3.63 5.15 -21.64
CA VAL A 137 2.70 4.05 -21.34
C VAL A 137 2.47 3.92 -19.83
N LEU A 138 3.54 3.92 -19.05
CA LEU A 138 3.44 3.88 -17.59
C LEU A 138 2.69 5.11 -17.06
N ASN A 139 2.99 6.30 -17.56
CA ASN A 139 2.30 7.53 -17.16
C ASN A 139 0.79 7.47 -17.45
N VAL A 140 0.40 6.98 -18.64
CA VAL A 140 -1.02 6.76 -18.98
C VAL A 140 -1.68 5.81 -17.99
N LEU A 141 -1.07 4.65 -17.70
CA LEU A 141 -1.62 3.68 -16.76
C LEU A 141 -1.81 4.29 -15.36
N MET A 142 -0.84 5.07 -14.88
CA MET A 142 -0.93 5.75 -13.59
C MET A 142 -2.04 6.81 -13.58
N SER A 143 -2.14 7.60 -14.65
CA SER A 143 -3.13 8.66 -14.77
C SER A 143 -4.56 8.09 -14.83
N VAL A 144 -4.76 6.98 -15.54
CA VAL A 144 -6.05 6.26 -15.59
C VAL A 144 -6.39 5.69 -14.21
N PHE A 145 -5.42 5.10 -13.51
CA PHE A 145 -5.62 4.60 -12.15
C PHE A 145 -6.06 5.72 -11.19
N LEU A 146 -5.42 6.88 -11.25
CA LEU A 146 -5.77 8.04 -10.43
C LEU A 146 -7.13 8.62 -10.81
N ALA A 147 -7.42 8.75 -12.12
CA ALA A 147 -8.72 9.21 -12.60
C ALA A 147 -9.87 8.34 -12.07
N PHE A 148 -9.69 7.01 -12.17
CA PHE A 148 -10.63 6.03 -11.65
C PHE A 148 -10.78 6.16 -10.12
N GLY A 149 -9.67 6.31 -9.40
CA GLY A 149 -9.68 6.48 -7.95
C GLY A 149 -10.42 7.74 -7.51
N VAL A 150 -10.18 8.87 -8.17
CA VAL A 150 -10.90 10.12 -7.89
C VAL A 150 -12.39 9.98 -8.19
N TYR A 151 -12.75 9.36 -9.30
CA TYR A 151 -14.14 9.07 -9.64
C TYR A 151 -14.85 8.27 -8.54
N VAL A 152 -14.26 7.16 -8.09
CA VAL A 152 -14.83 6.31 -7.04
C VAL A 152 -14.88 7.05 -5.69
N PHE A 153 -13.84 7.82 -5.37
CA PHE A 153 -13.78 8.63 -4.16
C PHE A 153 -14.95 9.64 -4.10
N LEU A 154 -15.10 10.44 -5.15
CA LEU A 154 -16.15 11.46 -5.22
C LEU A 154 -17.55 10.86 -5.21
N GLY A 155 -17.76 9.74 -5.91
CA GLY A 155 -19.04 9.04 -5.94
C GLY A 155 -19.46 8.47 -4.59
N LYS A 156 -18.51 8.27 -3.64
CA LYS A 156 -18.81 7.82 -2.27
C LYS A 156 -18.89 8.94 -1.25
N MET A 157 -18.17 10.04 -1.47
CA MET A 157 -18.12 11.16 -0.54
C MET A 157 -19.30 12.11 -0.68
N SER A 158 -19.95 12.16 -1.83
CA SER A 158 -21.01 13.12 -2.10
C SER A 158 -22.19 12.47 -2.81
N GLU A 159 -23.27 12.25 -2.06
CA GLU A 159 -24.54 11.77 -2.63
C GLU A 159 -25.19 12.79 -3.57
N SER A 160 -24.84 14.09 -3.42
CA SER A 160 -25.35 15.17 -4.27
C SER A 160 -24.64 15.32 -5.60
N LEU A 161 -23.45 14.71 -5.77
CA LEU A 161 -22.67 14.82 -6.98
C LEU A 161 -23.13 13.77 -8.01
N SER A 162 -23.53 14.22 -9.21
CA SER A 162 -23.90 13.28 -10.25
C SER A 162 -22.72 12.41 -10.67
N GLN A 163 -22.98 11.19 -11.08
CA GLN A 163 -21.93 10.27 -11.55
C GLN A 163 -21.16 10.85 -12.75
N ALA A 164 -21.83 11.59 -13.62
CA ALA A 164 -21.19 12.28 -14.74
C ALA A 164 -20.20 13.37 -14.28
N ALA A 165 -20.58 14.14 -13.24
CA ALA A 165 -19.68 15.15 -12.68
C ALA A 165 -18.47 14.52 -11.99
N ALA A 166 -18.68 13.46 -11.19
CA ALA A 166 -17.58 12.71 -10.56
C ALA A 166 -16.61 12.14 -11.61
N LEU A 167 -17.13 11.57 -12.71
CA LEU A 167 -16.33 11.06 -13.81
C LEU A 167 -15.55 12.19 -14.52
N GLY A 168 -16.20 13.32 -14.80
CA GLY A 168 -15.58 14.50 -15.41
C GLY A 168 -14.41 15.02 -14.58
N ILE A 169 -14.60 15.16 -13.26
CA ILE A 169 -13.54 15.60 -12.34
C ILE A 169 -12.41 14.55 -12.30
N GLY A 170 -12.72 13.26 -12.24
CA GLY A 170 -11.73 12.19 -12.27
C GLY A 170 -10.86 12.25 -13.53
N ILE A 171 -11.48 12.39 -14.71
CA ILE A 171 -10.77 12.54 -15.99
C ILE A 171 -9.90 13.81 -15.99
N ALA A 172 -10.43 14.93 -15.52
CA ALA A 172 -9.68 16.19 -15.46
C ALA A 172 -8.43 16.07 -14.57
N VAL A 173 -8.56 15.47 -13.38
CA VAL A 173 -7.43 15.22 -12.47
C VAL A 173 -6.43 14.27 -13.13
N GLY A 174 -6.87 13.17 -13.72
CA GLY A 174 -6.00 12.24 -14.44
C GLY A 174 -5.24 12.90 -15.58
N ALA A 175 -5.91 13.76 -16.38
CA ALA A 175 -5.28 14.50 -17.46
C ALA A 175 -4.23 15.51 -16.95
N VAL A 176 -4.53 16.24 -15.88
CA VAL A 176 -3.56 17.16 -15.26
C VAL A 176 -2.34 16.41 -14.76
N VAL A 177 -2.54 15.27 -14.06
CA VAL A 177 -1.43 14.44 -13.58
C VAL A 177 -0.61 13.88 -14.75
N PHE A 178 -1.27 13.40 -15.82
CA PHE A 178 -0.60 12.95 -17.03
C PHE A 178 0.32 14.04 -17.61
N ILE A 179 -0.21 15.24 -17.82
CA ILE A 179 0.55 16.37 -18.39
C ILE A 179 1.72 16.74 -17.49
N VAL A 180 1.51 16.85 -16.19
CA VAL A 180 2.56 17.22 -15.22
C VAL A 180 3.66 16.17 -15.18
N VAL A 181 3.31 14.89 -15.07
CA VAL A 181 4.29 13.79 -15.01
C VAL A 181 5.03 13.66 -16.33
N GLU A 182 4.35 13.79 -17.47
CA GLU A 182 4.98 13.74 -18.81
C GLU A 182 5.97 14.88 -18.99
N ALA A 183 5.62 16.10 -18.57
CA ALA A 183 6.52 17.25 -18.60
C ALA A 183 7.75 17.05 -17.70
N VAL A 184 7.59 16.44 -16.54
CA VAL A 184 8.69 16.12 -15.61
C VAL A 184 9.54 14.98 -16.16
N PHE A 185 8.90 13.92 -16.70
CA PHE A 185 9.59 12.78 -17.28
C PHE A 185 10.47 13.17 -18.46
N ILE A 186 9.95 13.99 -19.39
CA ILE A 186 10.70 14.47 -20.55
C ILE A 186 11.84 15.41 -20.12
N ARG A 187 11.63 16.21 -19.08
CA ARG A 187 12.59 17.28 -18.70
C ARG A 187 13.67 16.84 -17.72
N LYS A 188 13.39 15.94 -16.78
CA LYS A 188 14.25 15.78 -15.59
C LYS A 188 14.77 14.38 -15.27
N SER A 189 14.25 13.32 -15.73
CA SER A 189 14.80 11.99 -15.53
C SER A 189 13.81 10.89 -15.16
N THR A 190 14.13 9.72 -15.63
CA THR A 190 13.49 8.44 -15.39
C THR A 190 13.50 7.97 -13.91
N GLN A 191 14.13 8.73 -12.99
CA GLN A 191 14.28 8.30 -11.59
C GLN A 191 13.01 8.42 -10.76
N VAL A 192 12.07 9.28 -11.15
CA VAL A 192 10.80 9.52 -10.43
C VAL A 192 9.86 8.31 -10.51
N ILE A 193 9.67 7.80 -11.71
CA ILE A 193 8.68 6.78 -12.03
C ILE A 193 8.85 5.48 -11.21
N PRO A 194 10.06 4.90 -11.07
CA PRO A 194 10.23 3.70 -10.27
C PRO A 194 9.80 3.83 -8.80
N PHE A 195 10.04 4.99 -8.17
CA PHE A 195 9.61 5.24 -6.79
C PHE A 195 8.09 5.33 -6.66
N VAL A 196 7.44 6.07 -7.56
CA VAL A 196 5.98 6.20 -7.61
C VAL A 196 5.33 4.82 -7.76
N TYR A 197 5.79 4.03 -8.72
CA TYR A 197 5.26 2.68 -8.95
C TYR A 197 5.53 1.72 -7.80
N ALA A 198 6.68 1.82 -7.13
CA ALA A 198 6.95 1.03 -5.94
C ALA A 198 6.00 1.40 -4.78
N GLY A 199 5.71 2.69 -4.61
CA GLY A 199 4.73 3.17 -3.63
C GLY A 199 3.34 2.61 -3.89
N VAL A 200 2.83 2.77 -5.11
CA VAL A 200 1.53 2.22 -5.53
C VAL A 200 1.48 0.71 -5.38
N ALA A 201 2.51 0.00 -5.87
CA ALA A 201 2.56 -1.46 -5.79
C ALA A 201 2.52 -1.96 -4.34
N GLY A 202 3.24 -1.30 -3.43
CA GLY A 202 3.25 -1.69 -2.02
C GLY A 202 1.89 -1.46 -1.34
N ALA A 203 1.27 -0.31 -1.55
CA ALA A 203 -0.06 0.00 -1.03
C ALA A 203 -1.11 -0.97 -1.58
N MET A 204 -1.13 -1.16 -2.90
CA MET A 204 -2.08 -2.08 -3.54
C MET A 204 -1.85 -3.54 -3.14
N THR A 205 -0.59 -3.97 -2.95
CA THR A 205 -0.28 -5.30 -2.41
C THR A 205 -0.93 -5.49 -1.04
N ASN A 206 -0.77 -4.52 -0.14
CA ASN A 206 -1.42 -4.59 1.18
C ASN A 206 -2.94 -4.70 1.04
N THR A 207 -3.55 -3.76 0.36
CA THR A 207 -5.02 -3.63 0.31
C THR A 207 -5.67 -4.79 -0.43
N LEU A 208 -5.15 -5.18 -1.61
CA LEU A 208 -5.72 -6.28 -2.39
C LEU A 208 -5.58 -7.63 -1.70
N LEU A 209 -4.40 -7.92 -1.15
CA LEU A 209 -4.16 -9.22 -0.51
C LEU A 209 -4.89 -9.33 0.83
N VAL A 210 -4.97 -8.26 1.62
CA VAL A 210 -5.73 -8.28 2.87
C VAL A 210 -7.22 -8.43 2.59
N MET A 211 -7.80 -7.57 1.75
CA MET A 211 -9.23 -7.60 1.46
C MET A 211 -9.64 -8.87 0.71
N GLY A 212 -8.82 -9.32 -0.24
CA GLY A 212 -9.02 -10.60 -0.92
C GLY A 212 -8.96 -11.79 0.02
N SER A 213 -8.01 -11.80 0.96
CA SER A 213 -7.89 -12.87 1.96
C SER A 213 -9.07 -12.85 2.94
N ILE A 214 -9.57 -11.69 3.35
CA ILE A 214 -10.79 -11.58 4.17
C ILE A 214 -11.97 -12.18 3.43
N PHE A 215 -12.14 -11.85 2.15
CA PHE A 215 -13.22 -12.40 1.34
C PHE A 215 -13.15 -13.93 1.22
N VAL A 216 -11.96 -14.48 0.96
CA VAL A 216 -11.81 -15.93 0.75
C VAL A 216 -11.90 -16.72 2.06
N LEU A 217 -11.32 -16.19 3.14
CA LEU A 217 -11.14 -16.95 4.38
C LEU A 217 -12.21 -16.67 5.44
N TYR A 218 -12.85 -15.48 5.42
CA TYR A 218 -13.74 -15.01 6.47
C TYR A 218 -15.06 -14.43 5.96
N LYS A 219 -15.46 -14.70 4.71
CA LYS A 219 -16.64 -14.08 4.08
C LYS A 219 -17.85 -13.99 5.00
N ASP A 220 -18.28 -15.13 5.56
CA ASP A 220 -19.50 -15.20 6.38
C ASP A 220 -19.30 -14.55 7.76
N ALA A 221 -18.22 -14.88 8.45
CA ALA A 221 -17.89 -14.28 9.74
C ALA A 221 -17.65 -12.76 9.64
N TYR A 222 -17.12 -12.29 8.50
CA TYR A 222 -16.95 -10.86 8.24
C TYR A 222 -18.30 -10.18 7.96
N ALA A 223 -19.19 -10.83 7.20
CA ALA A 223 -20.57 -10.37 6.97
C ALA A 223 -21.33 -10.17 8.29
N ASP A 224 -21.29 -11.19 9.15
CA ASP A 224 -21.93 -11.16 10.46
C ASP A 224 -21.35 -10.04 11.35
N ALA A 225 -20.02 -9.91 11.38
CA ALA A 225 -19.34 -8.89 12.18
C ALA A 225 -19.69 -7.45 11.78
N ILE A 226 -19.87 -7.18 10.48
CA ILE A 226 -20.21 -5.84 9.98
C ILE A 226 -21.72 -5.64 9.74
N GLY A 227 -22.55 -6.66 10.03
CA GLY A 227 -24.03 -6.56 9.97
C GLY A 227 -24.58 -6.48 8.54
N VAL A 228 -23.96 -7.15 7.56
CA VAL A 228 -24.44 -7.17 6.17
C VAL A 228 -24.77 -8.60 5.70
N ALA A 229 -25.59 -8.70 4.67
CA ALA A 229 -25.85 -10.00 4.06
C ALA A 229 -24.58 -10.55 3.37
N GLY A 230 -24.36 -11.86 3.39
CA GLY A 230 -23.16 -12.50 2.83
C GLY A 230 -22.94 -12.22 1.33
N ASN A 231 -24.01 -11.99 0.54
CA ASN A 231 -23.91 -11.59 -0.86
C ASN A 231 -23.44 -10.12 -1.05
N ALA A 232 -23.60 -9.26 -0.04
CA ALA A 232 -23.17 -7.87 -0.07
C ALA A 232 -21.69 -7.68 0.28
N VAL A 233 -21.02 -8.67 0.88
CA VAL A 233 -19.61 -8.60 1.32
C VAL A 233 -18.68 -8.21 0.18
N LEU A 234 -18.87 -8.77 -1.01
CA LEU A 234 -18.06 -8.41 -2.18
C LEU A 234 -18.17 -6.90 -2.50
N GLY A 235 -19.37 -6.34 -2.42
CA GLY A 235 -19.61 -4.91 -2.62
C GLY A 235 -18.89 -4.06 -1.56
N VAL A 236 -18.90 -4.48 -0.30
CA VAL A 236 -18.16 -3.79 0.78
C VAL A 236 -16.65 -3.85 0.53
N ILE A 237 -16.13 -5.04 0.24
CA ILE A 237 -14.68 -5.24 0.01
C ILE A 237 -14.19 -4.44 -1.20
N THR A 238 -14.90 -4.51 -2.33
CA THR A 238 -14.56 -3.70 -3.52
C THR A 238 -14.68 -2.20 -3.22
N GLY A 239 -15.62 -1.83 -2.38
CA GLY A 239 -15.74 -0.47 -1.86
C GLY A 239 -14.52 -0.01 -1.07
N VAL A 240 -14.03 -0.82 -0.16
CA VAL A 240 -12.81 -0.52 0.62
C VAL A 240 -11.59 -0.46 -0.28
N ILE A 241 -11.41 -1.41 -1.20
CA ILE A 241 -10.30 -1.41 -2.15
C ILE A 241 -10.31 -0.13 -2.99
N SER A 242 -11.46 0.24 -3.54
CA SER A 242 -11.57 1.39 -4.44
C SER A 242 -11.41 2.73 -3.72
N PHE A 243 -11.83 2.83 -2.47
CA PHE A 243 -11.75 4.08 -1.70
C PHE A 243 -10.42 4.18 -0.94
N ASN A 244 -10.18 3.27 0.02
CA ASN A 244 -8.99 3.32 0.85
C ASN A 244 -7.74 2.98 0.05
N GLY A 245 -7.78 1.91 -0.76
CA GLY A 245 -6.62 1.45 -1.52
C GLY A 245 -6.09 2.52 -2.47
N VAL A 246 -6.96 3.31 -3.09
CA VAL A 246 -6.51 4.40 -3.97
C VAL A 246 -5.89 5.55 -3.18
N ILE A 247 -6.49 5.96 -2.06
CA ILE A 247 -5.92 7.01 -1.22
C ILE A 247 -4.57 6.57 -0.66
N GLU A 248 -4.49 5.35 -0.13
CA GLU A 248 -3.25 4.76 0.36
C GLU A 248 -2.17 4.71 -0.73
N ALA A 249 -2.55 4.35 -1.95
CA ALA A 249 -1.63 4.29 -3.08
C ALA A 249 -1.12 5.68 -3.50
N ILE A 250 -1.98 6.71 -3.52
CA ILE A 250 -1.59 8.09 -3.82
C ILE A 250 -0.61 8.60 -2.76
N VAL A 251 -0.96 8.45 -1.49
CA VAL A 251 -0.11 8.89 -0.37
C VAL A 251 1.23 8.15 -0.37
N ALA A 252 1.21 6.83 -0.58
CA ALA A 252 2.42 6.03 -0.69
C ALA A 252 3.27 6.46 -1.89
N ALA A 253 2.68 6.70 -3.05
CA ALA A 253 3.39 7.19 -4.24
C ALA A 253 4.13 8.49 -3.97
N ILE A 254 3.45 9.46 -3.36
CA ILE A 254 4.03 10.77 -3.03
C ILE A 254 5.17 10.63 -2.01
N ILE A 255 4.93 9.96 -0.88
CA ILE A 255 5.91 9.87 0.21
C ILE A 255 7.10 9.01 -0.21
N VAL A 256 6.88 7.86 -0.86
CA VAL A 256 7.96 6.99 -1.34
C VAL A 256 8.80 7.71 -2.38
N TYR A 257 8.19 8.52 -3.25
CA TYR A 257 8.92 9.36 -4.20
C TYR A 257 9.76 10.41 -3.49
N LEU A 258 9.17 11.24 -2.63
CA LEU A 258 9.88 12.36 -1.98
C LEU A 258 11.02 11.86 -1.07
N VAL A 259 10.72 10.93 -0.18
CA VAL A 259 11.71 10.36 0.74
C VAL A 259 12.71 9.48 -0.01
N GLY A 260 12.23 8.73 -0.99
CA GLY A 260 13.07 7.87 -1.83
C GLY A 260 14.12 8.66 -2.62
N LEU A 261 13.77 9.82 -3.18
CA LEU A 261 14.76 10.69 -3.84
C LEU A 261 15.85 11.16 -2.88
N VAL A 262 15.46 11.66 -1.71
CA VAL A 262 16.44 12.13 -0.70
C VAL A 262 17.33 11.00 -0.24
N LEU A 263 16.79 9.85 0.10
CA LEU A 263 17.58 8.70 0.52
C LEU A 263 18.48 8.17 -0.60
N ASN A 264 18.04 8.23 -1.86
CA ASN A 264 18.84 7.77 -3.00
C ASN A 264 20.06 8.66 -3.28
N THR A 265 20.05 9.93 -2.86
CA THR A 265 21.25 10.79 -2.93
C THR A 265 22.31 10.37 -1.90
N ILE A 266 21.87 9.87 -0.73
CA ILE A 266 22.75 9.45 0.35
C ILE A 266 23.21 7.99 0.16
N LYS A 267 22.30 7.12 -0.25
CA LYS A 267 22.54 5.69 -0.47
C LYS A 267 21.85 5.26 -1.77
N PRO A 268 22.55 5.29 -2.91
CA PRO A 268 21.96 4.83 -4.16
C PRO A 268 21.49 3.37 -4.11
N ILE A 269 20.31 3.10 -4.66
CA ILE A 269 19.77 1.75 -4.77
C ILE A 269 20.59 1.00 -5.83
N ALA A 270 21.39 0.02 -5.37
CA ALA A 270 22.16 -0.83 -6.26
C ALA A 270 21.19 -1.75 -7.04
N ALA A 271 21.22 -1.68 -8.37
CA ALA A 271 20.70 -2.73 -9.22
C ALA A 271 21.62 -3.94 -9.08
N LYS A 272 21.24 -4.92 -8.24
CA LYS A 272 21.90 -6.23 -8.21
C LYS A 272 21.24 -7.14 -9.23
#